data_504eff6b4c98f0224f265217f37283c7
#
_entry.id   504eff6b4c98f0224f265217f37283c7
#
_cell.length_a   1.000
_cell.length_b   1.000
_cell.length_c   1.000
_cell.angle_alpha   90.00
_cell.angle_beta   90.00
_cell.angle_gamma   90.00
#
_symmetry.space_group_name_H-M   'P 1'
#
loop_
_entity.id
_entity.type
_entity.pdbx_description
1 polymer ?
#
loop_
_entity_poly.entity_id
_entity_poly.type
_entity_poly.pdbx_seq_one_letter_code
_entity_poly.pdbx_strand_id
1 'polypeptide(L)'
;MSDYVFVSDEEVLERMADFYDHILPPEQPVEEEKKPFRPDFDYSEIAINGLFLVLKLIDEPFLNFSSLIKASGLPRRKVEDAARWLLYNGFVKPHSFSVGGTGKKGNYLEVLPEALELLGGKAPLGRGGFQHKCFCYKVADFFAHQGLNVSFEAPLEGMRGAFDLLAGKNGFKWFGIEVTLSFKNLIDNVVDGLRSSVDELIIVCENKDSLERAKRMVLDNLGKANRLDFKTIGEFKIKEEQV
;
A
#
# COMPACT_ATOMS: atom_id res chain seq x y z
N MET A 1 -13.06 -2.05 15.86
CA MET A 1 -11.82 -2.25 16.61
C MET A 1 -11.03 -3.26 15.82
N SER A 2 -9.97 -2.82 15.20
CA SER A 2 -9.06 -3.70 14.47
C SER A 2 -8.19 -4.37 15.51
N ASP A 3 -8.33 -5.71 15.64
CA ASP A 3 -7.46 -6.51 16.49
C ASP A 3 -6.07 -6.57 15.84
N TYR A 4 -5.25 -5.56 16.13
CA TYR A 4 -3.82 -5.65 15.88
C TYR A 4 -3.25 -6.64 16.89
N VAL A 5 -2.94 -7.85 16.43
CA VAL A 5 -2.19 -8.80 17.22
C VAL A 5 -0.75 -8.30 17.27
N PHE A 6 -0.35 -7.73 18.39
CA PHE A 6 1.07 -7.45 18.67
C PHE A 6 1.79 -8.79 18.80
N VAL A 7 2.66 -9.06 17.85
CA VAL A 7 3.59 -10.20 17.94
C VAL A 7 4.65 -9.83 18.96
N SER A 8 4.90 -10.67 19.96
CA SER A 8 5.92 -10.42 20.98
C SER A 8 7.34 -10.52 20.39
N ASP A 9 8.30 -9.83 21.00
CA ASP A 9 9.72 -9.89 20.56
C ASP A 9 10.26 -11.34 20.59
N GLU A 10 9.79 -12.18 21.49
CA GLU A 10 10.12 -13.62 21.55
C GLU A 10 9.57 -14.39 20.34
N GLU A 11 8.33 -14.13 19.94
CA GLU A 11 7.70 -14.77 18.77
C GLU A 11 8.36 -14.32 17.45
N VAL A 12 8.87 -13.07 17.41
CA VAL A 12 9.68 -12.56 16.30
C VAL A 12 11.01 -13.29 16.22
N LEU A 13 11.67 -13.51 17.34
CA LEU A 13 12.96 -14.22 17.41
C LEU A 13 12.83 -15.70 17.06
N GLU A 14 11.73 -16.33 17.48
CA GLU A 14 11.45 -17.75 17.14
C GLU A 14 11.18 -17.94 15.65
N ARG A 15 10.36 -17.05 15.04
CA ARG A 15 10.14 -17.03 13.59
C ARG A 15 11.40 -16.70 12.78
N MET A 16 12.30 -15.87 13.35
CA MET A 16 13.60 -15.60 12.75
C MET A 16 14.53 -16.82 12.81
N ALA A 17 14.49 -17.62 13.86
CA ALA A 17 15.29 -18.85 13.97
C ALA A 17 14.85 -19.88 12.91
N ASP A 18 13.55 -20.13 12.77
CA ASP A 18 13.00 -21.02 11.74
C ASP A 18 13.35 -20.55 10.31
N PHE A 19 13.40 -19.21 10.10
CA PHE A 19 13.80 -18.62 8.84
C PHE A 19 15.28 -18.88 8.51
N TYR A 20 16.17 -18.82 9.50
CA TYR A 20 17.61 -19.09 9.31
C TYR A 20 17.87 -20.53 8.88
N ASP A 21 17.14 -21.50 9.47
CA ASP A 21 17.31 -22.91 9.13
C ASP A 21 16.82 -23.26 7.71
N HIS A 22 15.94 -22.43 7.12
CA HIS A 22 15.36 -22.66 5.78
C HIS A 22 16.04 -21.85 4.66
N ILE A 23 16.75 -20.76 4.98
CA ILE A 23 17.32 -19.83 3.96
C ILE A 23 18.83 -20.00 3.77
N LEU A 24 19.53 -20.59 4.73
CA LEU A 24 20.93 -20.91 4.47
C LEU A 24 21.00 -22.07 3.45
N PRO A 25 21.33 -21.81 2.18
CA PRO A 25 21.50 -22.89 1.23
C PRO A 25 22.63 -23.78 1.74
N PRO A 26 22.50 -25.13 1.58
CA PRO A 26 23.64 -26.00 1.80
C PRO A 26 24.79 -25.48 0.94
N GLU A 27 25.98 -25.48 1.51
CA GLU A 27 27.20 -25.00 0.88
C GLU A 27 27.36 -25.58 -0.56
N GLN A 28 26.86 -24.83 -1.54
CA GLN A 28 27.15 -25.12 -2.96
C GLN A 28 28.27 -24.19 -3.41
N PRO A 29 29.25 -24.71 -4.17
CA PRO A 29 30.32 -23.89 -4.72
C PRO A 29 29.71 -22.88 -5.71
N VAL A 30 29.79 -21.62 -5.35
CA VAL A 30 29.30 -20.50 -6.16
C VAL A 30 30.31 -20.23 -7.27
N GLU A 31 29.91 -20.41 -8.52
CA GLU A 31 30.63 -19.84 -9.66
C GLU A 31 30.72 -18.33 -9.53
N GLU A 32 31.93 -17.79 -9.66
CA GLU A 32 32.26 -16.38 -9.44
C GLU A 32 31.63 -15.47 -10.52
N GLU A 33 30.41 -15.02 -10.35
CA GLU A 33 29.89 -13.85 -11.05
C GLU A 33 29.92 -12.60 -10.16
N LYS A 34 30.59 -11.60 -10.67
CA LYS A 34 30.92 -10.26 -10.18
C LYS A 34 30.03 -9.74 -9.05
N LYS A 35 30.55 -9.81 -7.85
CA LYS A 35 29.90 -9.35 -6.62
C LYS A 35 29.98 -7.83 -6.48
N PRO A 36 28.86 -7.14 -6.26
CA PRO A 36 28.86 -5.76 -5.78
C PRO A 36 29.09 -5.66 -4.27
N PHE A 37 29.47 -6.73 -3.57
CA PHE A 37 29.64 -6.77 -2.12
C PHE A 37 31.08 -6.52 -1.69
N ARG A 38 31.25 -5.66 -0.68
CA ARG A 38 32.54 -5.39 -0.04
C ARG A 38 32.93 -6.61 0.82
N PRO A 39 34.20 -7.06 0.77
CA PRO A 39 34.65 -8.30 1.44
C PRO A 39 34.64 -8.28 2.97
N ASP A 40 34.40 -7.13 3.59
CA ASP A 40 34.40 -6.87 5.03
C ASP A 40 32.97 -6.72 5.62
N PHE A 41 31.92 -7.15 4.89
CA PHE A 41 30.54 -6.99 5.33
C PHE A 41 30.05 -8.23 6.09
N ASP A 42 29.52 -8.00 7.30
CA ASP A 42 28.83 -9.05 8.05
C ASP A 42 27.46 -9.33 7.45
N TYR A 43 27.36 -10.38 6.66
CA TYR A 43 26.12 -10.80 5.99
C TYR A 43 25.02 -11.13 6.99
N SER A 44 25.34 -11.60 8.18
CA SER A 44 24.35 -11.92 9.21
C SER A 44 23.65 -10.65 9.70
N GLU A 45 24.39 -9.57 9.92
CA GLU A 45 23.80 -8.28 10.30
C GLU A 45 22.91 -7.70 9.21
N ILE A 46 23.31 -7.79 7.92
CA ILE A 46 22.47 -7.32 6.82
C ILE A 46 21.18 -8.12 6.73
N ALA A 47 21.25 -9.44 6.84
CA ALA A 47 20.09 -10.31 6.80
C ALA A 47 19.11 -10.01 7.94
N ILE A 48 19.63 -9.86 9.18
CA ILE A 48 18.82 -9.48 10.34
C ILE A 48 18.13 -8.12 10.10
N ASN A 49 18.88 -7.11 9.65
CA ASN A 49 18.29 -5.81 9.33
C ASN A 49 17.26 -5.92 8.21
N GLY A 50 17.49 -6.77 7.19
CA GLY A 50 16.55 -7.05 6.12
C GLY A 50 15.24 -7.62 6.63
N LEU A 51 15.30 -8.66 7.45
CA LEU A 51 14.12 -9.27 8.08
C LEU A 51 13.35 -8.26 8.94
N PHE A 52 14.06 -7.48 9.73
CA PHE A 52 13.44 -6.41 10.52
C PHE A 52 12.70 -5.39 9.64
N LEU A 53 13.25 -4.99 8.49
CA LEU A 53 12.56 -4.12 7.54
C LEU A 53 11.33 -4.79 6.93
N VAL A 54 11.39 -6.08 6.61
CA VAL A 54 10.22 -6.82 6.10
C VAL A 54 9.11 -6.86 7.14
N LEU A 55 9.41 -7.16 8.41
CA LEU A 55 8.42 -7.14 9.49
C LEU A 55 7.76 -5.75 9.61
N LYS A 56 8.55 -4.67 9.56
CA LYS A 56 8.00 -3.30 9.53
C LYS A 56 7.10 -3.05 8.32
N LEU A 57 7.44 -3.58 7.16
CA LEU A 57 6.61 -3.46 5.95
C LEU A 57 5.38 -4.39 5.96
N ILE A 58 5.38 -5.46 6.74
CA ILE A 58 4.19 -6.29 6.98
C ILE A 58 3.19 -5.51 7.84
N ASP A 59 3.66 -4.85 8.88
CA ASP A 59 2.83 -4.02 9.77
C ASP A 59 2.33 -2.76 9.06
N GLU A 60 3.21 -2.09 8.32
CA GLU A 60 2.94 -0.83 7.62
C GLU A 60 3.34 -0.93 6.13
N PRO A 61 2.55 -1.60 5.28
CA PRO A 61 2.97 -2.03 3.95
C PRO A 61 3.25 -0.89 2.95
N PHE A 62 2.83 0.35 3.27
CA PHE A 62 2.95 1.49 2.37
C PHE A 62 3.86 2.59 2.89
N LEU A 63 4.80 2.28 3.79
CA LEU A 63 5.85 3.20 4.17
C LEU A 63 6.72 3.55 2.95
N ASN A 64 6.88 4.85 2.67
CA ASN A 64 7.91 5.27 1.74
C ASN A 64 9.29 5.06 2.38
N PHE A 65 10.33 5.01 1.56
CA PHE A 65 11.69 4.69 2.03
C PHE A 65 12.20 5.63 3.14
N SER A 66 11.85 6.92 3.08
CA SER A 66 12.23 7.87 4.13
C SER A 66 11.50 7.61 5.46
N SER A 67 10.23 7.22 5.38
CA SER A 67 9.43 6.83 6.55
C SER A 67 9.91 5.48 7.13
N LEU A 68 10.28 4.54 6.26
CA LEU A 68 10.85 3.25 6.67
C LEU A 68 12.17 3.44 7.44
N ILE A 69 13.05 4.35 6.98
CA ILE A 69 14.27 4.71 7.73
C ILE A 69 13.92 5.21 9.13
N LYS A 70 12.94 6.11 9.25
CA LYS A 70 12.52 6.65 10.55
C LYS A 70 11.91 5.56 11.44
N ALA A 71 10.99 4.78 10.91
CA ALA A 71 10.29 3.72 11.65
C ALA A 71 11.22 2.59 12.10
N SER A 72 12.27 2.31 11.33
CA SER A 72 13.25 1.28 11.69
C SER A 72 14.18 1.68 12.83
N GLY A 73 14.39 2.99 13.07
CA GLY A 73 15.41 3.48 14.00
C GLY A 73 16.86 3.15 13.60
N LEU A 74 17.06 2.50 12.44
CA LEU A 74 18.39 2.13 11.95
C LEU A 74 19.05 3.31 11.23
N PRO A 75 20.40 3.40 11.25
CA PRO A 75 21.13 4.32 10.39
C PRO A 75 20.77 4.10 8.92
N ARG A 76 20.60 5.21 8.18
CA ARG A 76 20.20 5.19 6.77
C ARG A 76 20.99 4.18 5.91
N ARG A 77 22.31 4.12 6.10
CA ARG A 77 23.18 3.20 5.35
C ARG A 77 22.82 1.73 5.61
N LYS A 78 22.53 1.36 6.86
CA LYS A 78 22.09 -0.01 7.20
C LYS A 78 20.76 -0.36 6.54
N VAL A 79 19.81 0.59 6.48
CA VAL A 79 18.53 0.40 5.76
C VAL A 79 18.76 0.24 4.26
N GLU A 80 19.64 1.04 3.65
CA GLU A 80 19.96 0.95 2.22
C GLU A 80 20.63 -0.38 1.87
N ASP A 81 21.54 -0.86 2.72
CA ASP A 81 22.23 -2.14 2.51
C ASP A 81 21.27 -3.33 2.70
N ALA A 82 20.44 -3.29 3.75
CA ALA A 82 19.40 -4.28 3.99
C ALA A 82 18.35 -4.32 2.85
N ALA A 83 17.91 -3.17 2.36
CA ALA A 83 16.99 -3.10 1.24
C ALA A 83 17.58 -3.68 -0.05
N ARG A 84 18.87 -3.45 -0.33
CA ARG A 84 19.56 -4.09 -1.48
C ARG A 84 19.63 -5.60 -1.33
N TRP A 85 19.90 -6.10 -0.12
CA TRP A 85 19.91 -7.53 0.17
C TRP A 85 18.52 -8.14 -0.05
N LEU A 86 17.45 -7.50 0.42
CA LEU A 86 16.07 -7.95 0.20
C LEU A 86 15.69 -7.97 -1.28
N LEU A 87 16.09 -6.96 -2.03
CA LEU A 87 15.87 -6.90 -3.49
C LEU A 87 16.62 -8.02 -4.22
N TYR A 88 17.89 -8.26 -3.85
CA TYR A 88 18.70 -9.30 -4.44
C TYR A 88 18.14 -10.70 -4.18
N ASN A 89 17.61 -10.94 -3.01
CA ASN A 89 17.02 -12.23 -2.62
C ASN A 89 15.54 -12.38 -3.03
N GLY A 90 14.95 -11.39 -3.72
CA GLY A 90 13.58 -11.48 -4.22
C GLY A 90 12.51 -11.42 -3.12
N PHE A 91 12.80 -10.85 -1.96
CA PHE A 91 11.82 -10.69 -0.87
C PHE A 91 10.95 -9.45 -1.04
N VAL A 92 11.45 -8.44 -1.74
CA VAL A 92 10.72 -7.20 -1.98
C VAL A 92 10.85 -6.76 -3.43
N LYS A 93 9.87 -5.93 -3.86
CA LYS A 93 9.86 -5.28 -5.18
C LYS A 93 9.85 -3.76 -5.01
N PRO A 94 10.67 -3.00 -5.74
CA PRO A 94 10.71 -1.55 -5.65
C PRO A 94 9.59 -0.92 -6.48
N HIS A 95 9.01 0.15 -5.96
CA HIS A 95 8.04 1.00 -6.63
C HIS A 95 8.40 2.47 -6.46
N SER A 96 8.05 3.31 -7.46
CA SER A 96 8.28 4.75 -7.41
C SER A 96 7.09 5.49 -7.99
N PHE A 97 6.31 6.17 -7.13
CA PHE A 97 5.13 6.95 -7.52
C PHE A 97 4.87 8.10 -6.53
N SER A 98 4.00 9.03 -6.90
CA SER A 98 3.64 10.17 -6.06
C SER A 98 2.32 9.92 -5.31
N VAL A 99 2.30 10.16 -4.01
CA VAL A 99 1.10 10.06 -3.14
C VAL A 99 0.69 11.43 -2.60
N GLY A 100 1.38 12.49 -2.98
CA GLY A 100 1.28 13.77 -2.28
C GLY A 100 0.81 14.99 -3.07
N GLY A 101 0.48 14.88 -4.34
CA GLY A 101 0.04 16.04 -5.14
C GLY A 101 1.14 17.08 -5.45
N THR A 102 2.35 16.93 -4.90
CA THR A 102 3.50 17.82 -5.15
C THR A 102 4.36 17.38 -6.33
N GLY A 103 3.97 16.29 -7.01
CA GLY A 103 4.74 15.68 -8.09
C GLY A 103 6.00 14.93 -7.65
N LYS A 104 6.44 15.07 -6.41
CA LYS A 104 7.60 14.35 -5.88
C LYS A 104 7.26 12.88 -5.69
N LYS A 105 8.01 12.01 -6.38
CA LYS A 105 7.86 10.55 -6.23
C LYS A 105 8.49 10.08 -4.93
N GLY A 106 7.78 9.20 -4.22
CA GLY A 106 8.31 8.39 -3.13
C GLY A 106 8.80 7.05 -3.66
N ASN A 107 9.82 6.48 -3.04
CA ASN A 107 10.24 5.11 -3.27
C ASN A 107 9.62 4.23 -2.19
N TYR A 108 9.10 3.08 -2.60
CA TYR A 108 8.40 2.12 -1.75
C TYR A 108 8.96 0.73 -2.01
N LEU A 109 8.83 -0.16 -1.02
CA LEU A 109 9.15 -1.58 -1.15
C LEU A 109 7.87 -2.37 -0.90
N GLU A 110 7.46 -3.19 -1.86
CA GLU A 110 6.39 -4.16 -1.73
C GLU A 110 6.98 -5.49 -1.27
N VAL A 111 6.51 -6.02 -0.17
CA VAL A 111 6.88 -7.38 0.29
C VAL A 111 6.19 -8.39 -0.62
N LEU A 112 6.97 -9.30 -1.20
CA LEU A 112 6.46 -10.31 -2.13
C LEU A 112 5.76 -11.46 -1.40
N PRO A 113 4.84 -12.18 -2.08
CA PRO A 113 4.04 -13.24 -1.46
C PRO A 113 4.85 -14.30 -0.73
N GLU A 114 5.99 -14.68 -1.29
CA GLU A 114 6.88 -15.70 -0.74
C GLU A 114 7.46 -15.26 0.62
N ALA A 115 7.83 -13.98 0.75
CA ALA A 115 8.32 -13.42 2.00
C ALA A 115 7.18 -13.25 3.03
N LEU A 116 5.98 -12.89 2.57
CA LEU A 116 4.80 -12.81 3.43
C LEU A 116 4.42 -14.18 4.01
N GLU A 117 4.40 -15.22 3.17
CA GLU A 117 4.10 -16.59 3.58
C GLU A 117 5.11 -17.09 4.61
N LEU A 118 6.40 -16.88 4.33
CA LEU A 118 7.50 -17.31 5.18
C LEU A 118 7.47 -16.68 6.58
N LEU A 119 7.08 -15.39 6.65
CA LEU A 119 7.05 -14.63 7.92
C LEU A 119 5.66 -14.60 8.57
N GLY A 120 4.69 -15.36 8.04
CA GLY A 120 3.32 -15.38 8.53
C GLY A 120 2.56 -14.07 8.36
N GLY A 121 3.02 -13.21 7.44
CA GLY A 121 2.38 -11.95 7.10
C GLY A 121 1.16 -12.16 6.20
N LYS A 122 0.33 -11.13 6.12
CA LYS A 122 -0.82 -11.09 5.20
C LYS A 122 -0.62 -10.02 4.14
N ALA A 123 -0.99 -10.34 2.91
CA ALA A 123 -1.01 -9.33 1.84
C ALA A 123 -2.00 -8.20 2.19
N PRO A 124 -1.68 -6.94 1.86
CA PRO A 124 -2.60 -5.83 2.01
C PRO A 124 -3.93 -6.11 1.29
N LEU A 125 -5.03 -5.72 1.92
CA LEU A 125 -6.38 -5.89 1.36
C LEU A 125 -6.54 -5.11 0.05
N GLY A 126 -7.55 -5.50 -0.73
CA GLY A 126 -7.93 -4.82 -1.95
C GLY A 126 -7.32 -5.44 -3.21
N ARG A 127 -8.01 -5.20 -4.34
CA ARG A 127 -7.61 -5.62 -5.69
C ARG A 127 -6.58 -4.63 -6.27
N GLY A 128 -6.08 -4.97 -7.44
CA GLY A 128 -5.14 -4.11 -8.16
C GLY A 128 -3.69 -4.25 -7.69
N GLY A 129 -2.81 -3.48 -8.33
CA GLY A 129 -1.39 -3.48 -8.02
C GLY A 129 -1.04 -2.66 -6.78
N PHE A 130 0.21 -2.70 -6.37
CA PHE A 130 0.72 -2.06 -5.17
C PHE A 130 0.38 -0.56 -5.05
N GLN A 131 0.55 0.21 -6.13
CA GLN A 131 0.21 1.65 -6.13
C GLN A 131 -1.29 1.87 -5.87
N HIS A 132 -2.17 1.08 -6.50
CA HIS A 132 -3.61 1.17 -6.29
C HIS A 132 -3.98 0.89 -4.83
N LYS A 133 -3.46 -0.19 -4.26
CA LYS A 133 -3.65 -0.53 -2.85
C LYS A 133 -3.14 0.58 -1.92
N CYS A 134 -1.95 1.13 -2.19
CA CYS A 134 -1.41 2.25 -1.42
C CYS A 134 -2.37 3.46 -1.41
N PHE A 135 -3.00 3.76 -2.54
CA PHE A 135 -3.98 4.85 -2.63
C PHE A 135 -5.26 4.52 -1.85
N CYS A 136 -5.77 3.29 -1.98
CA CYS A 136 -6.92 2.83 -1.21
C CYS A 136 -6.67 2.93 0.30
N TYR A 137 -5.52 2.47 0.79
CA TYR A 137 -5.19 2.57 2.21
C TYR A 137 -5.08 4.02 2.69
N LYS A 138 -4.48 4.90 1.91
CA LYS A 138 -4.41 6.33 2.26
C LYS A 138 -5.79 6.99 2.36
N VAL A 139 -6.68 6.66 1.44
CA VAL A 139 -8.06 7.15 1.46
C VAL A 139 -8.83 6.55 2.64
N ALA A 140 -8.66 5.25 2.88
CA ALA A 140 -9.27 4.55 4.00
C ALA A 140 -8.87 5.17 5.34
N ASP A 141 -7.58 5.42 5.52
CA ASP A 141 -7.02 6.05 6.72
C ASP A 141 -7.59 7.47 6.94
N PHE A 142 -7.69 8.27 5.88
CA PHE A 142 -8.32 9.60 5.94
C PHE A 142 -9.76 9.55 6.44
N PHE A 143 -10.58 8.63 5.94
CA PHE A 143 -11.98 8.50 6.40
C PHE A 143 -12.09 7.89 7.80
N ALA A 144 -11.23 6.94 8.13
CA ALA A 144 -11.16 6.36 9.47
C ALA A 144 -10.81 7.41 10.53
N HIS A 145 -9.87 8.32 10.25
CA HIS A 145 -9.55 9.46 11.12
C HIS A 145 -10.72 10.45 11.31
N GLN A 146 -11.68 10.47 10.39
CA GLN A 146 -12.92 11.23 10.55
C GLN A 146 -14.00 10.47 11.33
N GLY A 147 -13.69 9.30 11.88
CA GLY A 147 -14.60 8.47 12.66
C GLY A 147 -15.62 7.69 11.83
N LEU A 148 -15.35 7.50 10.52
CA LEU A 148 -16.17 6.68 9.64
C LEU A 148 -15.68 5.23 9.64
N ASN A 149 -16.59 4.29 9.49
CA ASN A 149 -16.25 2.90 9.20
C ASN A 149 -15.85 2.79 7.74
N VAL A 150 -14.77 2.06 7.46
CA VAL A 150 -14.28 1.85 6.10
C VAL A 150 -14.19 0.36 5.80
N SER A 151 -14.72 -0.04 4.65
CA SER A 151 -14.64 -1.41 4.14
C SER A 151 -13.98 -1.41 2.76
N PHE A 152 -13.09 -2.38 2.53
CA PHE A 152 -12.45 -2.61 1.24
C PHE A 152 -13.31 -3.56 0.41
N GLU A 153 -13.36 -3.34 -0.90
CA GLU A 153 -14.07 -4.19 -1.87
C GLU A 153 -15.50 -4.52 -1.45
N ALA A 154 -16.22 -3.48 -1.03
CA ALA A 154 -17.57 -3.63 -0.51
C ALA A 154 -18.59 -3.73 -1.66
N PRO A 155 -19.25 -4.89 -1.86
CA PRO A 155 -20.36 -5.00 -2.78
C PRO A 155 -21.60 -4.31 -2.18
N LEU A 156 -22.36 -3.62 -3.02
CA LEU A 156 -23.66 -3.08 -2.65
C LEU A 156 -24.74 -3.57 -3.57
N GLU A 157 -25.98 -3.57 -3.07
CA GLU A 157 -27.14 -3.92 -3.88
C GLU A 157 -27.26 -2.98 -5.10
N GLY A 158 -27.51 -3.57 -6.26
CA GLY A 158 -27.62 -2.82 -7.54
C GLY A 158 -26.28 -2.66 -8.28
N MET A 159 -25.15 -3.05 -7.72
CA MET A 159 -23.85 -3.04 -8.39
C MET A 159 -23.51 -4.40 -9.00
N ARG A 160 -22.80 -4.38 -10.16
CA ARG A 160 -22.22 -5.59 -10.78
C ARG A 160 -20.89 -5.97 -10.16
N GLY A 161 -20.26 -5.05 -9.45
CA GLY A 161 -18.96 -5.17 -8.82
C GLY A 161 -18.99 -4.73 -7.35
N ALA A 162 -17.87 -4.25 -6.87
CA ALA A 162 -17.69 -3.71 -5.54
C ALA A 162 -16.89 -2.42 -5.65
N PHE A 163 -17.16 -1.45 -4.79
CA PHE A 163 -16.30 -0.28 -4.63
C PHE A 163 -14.92 -0.69 -4.13
N ASP A 164 -13.90 0.03 -4.54
CA ASP A 164 -12.57 -0.13 -3.93
C ASP A 164 -12.64 0.12 -2.43
N LEU A 165 -13.41 1.14 -2.02
CA LEU A 165 -13.71 1.44 -0.63
C LEU A 165 -15.17 1.89 -0.46
N LEU A 166 -15.76 1.51 0.65
CA LEU A 166 -17.02 2.05 1.16
C LEU A 166 -16.75 2.70 2.52
N ALA A 167 -17.03 4.00 2.64
CA ALA A 167 -16.85 4.73 3.89
C ALA A 167 -18.16 5.32 4.37
N GLY A 168 -18.50 5.13 5.65
CA GLY A 168 -19.74 5.69 6.19
C GLY A 168 -20.01 5.27 7.62
N LYS A 169 -21.10 5.79 8.17
CA LYS A 169 -21.59 5.46 9.51
C LYS A 169 -23.10 5.59 9.55
N ASN A 170 -23.78 4.74 10.31
CA ASN A 170 -25.22 4.82 10.49
C ASN A 170 -25.66 6.22 10.96
N GLY A 171 -26.65 6.81 10.27
CA GLY A 171 -27.11 8.16 10.50
C GLY A 171 -26.30 9.28 9.83
N PHE A 172 -25.25 8.91 9.07
CA PHE A 172 -24.44 9.82 8.27
C PHE A 172 -24.42 9.38 6.80
N LYS A 173 -23.75 10.19 5.95
CA LYS A 173 -23.56 9.86 4.54
C LYS A 173 -22.71 8.61 4.36
N TRP A 174 -23.02 7.87 3.28
CA TRP A 174 -22.22 6.78 2.77
C TRP A 174 -21.52 7.20 1.47
N PHE A 175 -20.23 6.98 1.42
CA PHE A 175 -19.35 7.30 0.32
C PHE A 175 -18.90 6.02 -0.37
N GLY A 176 -19.20 5.89 -1.67
CA GLY A 176 -18.53 4.92 -2.53
C GLY A 176 -17.26 5.54 -3.12
N ILE A 177 -16.14 4.88 -3.04
CA ILE A 177 -14.86 5.40 -3.49
C ILE A 177 -14.26 4.46 -4.53
N GLU A 178 -13.88 5.02 -5.68
CA GLU A 178 -13.19 4.35 -6.78
C GLU A 178 -11.83 5.01 -7.03
N VAL A 179 -10.75 4.25 -6.89
CA VAL A 179 -9.38 4.71 -7.14
C VAL A 179 -8.99 4.41 -8.58
N THR A 180 -8.82 5.44 -9.39
CA THR A 180 -8.60 5.30 -10.84
C THR A 180 -7.14 5.60 -11.21
N LEU A 181 -6.39 4.54 -11.54
CA LEU A 181 -5.05 4.62 -12.16
C LEU A 181 -5.11 4.41 -13.69
N SER A 182 -6.21 3.83 -14.17
CA SER A 182 -6.47 3.56 -15.59
C SER A 182 -7.92 3.91 -15.91
N PHE A 183 -8.15 4.47 -17.09
CA PHE A 183 -9.48 4.94 -17.50
C PHE A 183 -10.30 3.87 -18.22
N LYS A 184 -9.79 2.65 -18.37
CA LYS A 184 -10.42 1.60 -19.18
C LYS A 184 -11.86 1.29 -18.76
N ASN A 185 -12.11 1.23 -17.45
CA ASN A 185 -13.41 0.86 -16.88
C ASN A 185 -14.07 2.03 -16.14
N LEU A 186 -13.55 3.25 -16.27
CA LEU A 186 -14.02 4.40 -15.50
C LEU A 186 -15.53 4.64 -15.67
N ILE A 187 -16.04 4.63 -16.90
CA ILE A 187 -17.45 4.92 -17.17
C ILE A 187 -18.35 3.84 -16.58
N ASP A 188 -17.99 2.56 -16.75
CA ASP A 188 -18.76 1.45 -16.20
C ASP A 188 -18.80 1.52 -14.67
N ASN A 189 -17.65 1.76 -14.01
CA ASN A 189 -17.58 1.91 -12.57
C ASN A 189 -18.42 3.11 -12.07
N VAL A 190 -18.37 4.24 -12.78
CA VAL A 190 -19.21 5.42 -12.43
C VAL A 190 -20.68 5.10 -12.59
N VAL A 191 -21.10 4.45 -13.68
CA VAL A 191 -22.52 4.06 -13.90
C VAL A 191 -22.99 3.11 -12.81
N ASP A 192 -22.20 2.08 -12.49
CA ASP A 192 -22.55 1.12 -11.45
C ASP A 192 -22.58 1.80 -10.07
N GLY A 193 -21.63 2.66 -9.76
CA GLY A 193 -21.59 3.42 -8.50
C GLY A 193 -22.79 4.39 -8.36
N LEU A 194 -23.18 5.07 -9.43
CA LEU A 194 -24.35 5.95 -9.42
C LEU A 194 -25.70 5.21 -9.29
N ARG A 195 -25.74 3.92 -9.64
CA ARG A 195 -26.94 3.06 -9.45
C ARG A 195 -27.04 2.51 -8.03
N SER A 196 -25.95 2.53 -7.28
CA SER A 196 -25.93 2.02 -5.92
C SER A 196 -26.62 2.98 -4.93
N SER A 197 -26.77 2.53 -3.69
CA SER A 197 -27.41 3.28 -2.61
C SER A 197 -26.49 4.25 -1.87
N VAL A 198 -25.25 4.53 -2.36
CA VAL A 198 -24.38 5.52 -1.73
C VAL A 198 -24.91 6.95 -1.92
N ASP A 199 -24.68 7.80 -0.92
CA ASP A 199 -25.07 9.21 -1.00
C ASP A 199 -24.16 10.01 -1.93
N GLU A 200 -22.88 9.60 -2.02
CA GLU A 200 -21.87 10.26 -2.84
C GLU A 200 -20.85 9.24 -3.38
N LEU A 201 -20.54 9.36 -4.67
CA LEU A 201 -19.49 8.60 -5.34
C LEU A 201 -18.26 9.50 -5.52
N ILE A 202 -17.11 9.06 -5.05
CA ILE A 202 -15.86 9.80 -5.14
C ILE A 202 -14.89 9.04 -6.05
N ILE A 203 -14.48 9.68 -7.15
CA ILE A 203 -13.44 9.18 -8.05
C ILE A 203 -12.10 9.77 -7.63
N VAL A 204 -11.17 8.92 -7.21
CA VAL A 204 -9.85 9.33 -6.75
C VAL A 204 -8.83 9.11 -7.86
N CYS A 205 -8.17 10.18 -8.29
CA CYS A 205 -7.15 10.19 -9.33
C CYS A 205 -5.76 10.47 -8.74
N GLU A 206 -4.70 10.03 -9.42
CA GLU A 206 -3.32 10.20 -8.99
C GLU A 206 -2.93 11.69 -8.89
N ASN A 207 -3.29 12.49 -9.90
CA ASN A 207 -2.87 13.87 -10.05
C ASN A 207 -3.94 14.71 -10.76
N LYS A 208 -3.69 16.02 -10.91
CA LYS A 208 -4.62 16.95 -11.55
C LYS A 208 -4.90 16.62 -13.02
N ASP A 209 -3.91 16.16 -13.76
CA ASP A 209 -4.08 15.86 -15.20
C ASP A 209 -4.99 14.65 -15.38
N SER A 210 -4.78 13.59 -14.58
CA SER A 210 -5.66 12.42 -14.57
C SER A 210 -7.08 12.76 -14.07
N LEU A 211 -7.21 13.64 -13.09
CA LEU A 211 -8.50 14.12 -12.58
C LEU A 211 -9.27 14.89 -13.66
N GLU A 212 -8.65 15.84 -14.35
CA GLU A 212 -9.32 16.60 -15.43
C GLU A 212 -9.69 15.71 -16.62
N ARG A 213 -8.85 14.72 -16.92
CA ARG A 213 -9.18 13.70 -17.92
C ARG A 213 -10.40 12.85 -17.50
N ALA A 214 -10.44 12.38 -16.25
CA ALA A 214 -11.57 11.62 -15.72
C ALA A 214 -12.87 12.44 -15.77
N LYS A 215 -12.85 13.69 -15.31
CA LYS A 215 -13.99 14.61 -15.35
C LYS A 215 -14.53 14.78 -16.77
N ARG A 216 -13.63 15.04 -17.74
CA ARG A 216 -14.01 15.20 -19.14
C ARG A 216 -14.66 13.95 -19.69
N MET A 217 -14.04 12.77 -19.49
CA MET A 217 -14.60 11.50 -19.97
C MET A 217 -15.99 11.24 -19.39
N VAL A 218 -16.19 11.49 -18.10
CA VAL A 218 -17.50 11.27 -17.47
C VAL A 218 -18.52 12.30 -17.98
N LEU A 219 -18.15 13.57 -18.06
CA LEU A 219 -19.03 14.63 -18.57
C LEU A 219 -19.49 14.36 -20.00
N ASP A 220 -18.58 13.94 -20.87
CA ASP A 220 -18.86 13.66 -22.29
C ASP A 220 -19.76 12.44 -22.49
N ASN A 221 -19.70 11.43 -21.61
CA ASN A 221 -20.46 10.19 -21.73
C ASN A 221 -21.76 10.16 -20.90
N LEU A 222 -21.78 10.79 -19.74
CA LEU A 222 -22.89 10.68 -18.78
C LEU A 222 -23.54 12.04 -18.43
N GLY A 223 -22.91 13.14 -18.83
CA GLY A 223 -23.34 14.47 -18.39
C GLY A 223 -23.04 14.75 -16.91
N LYS A 224 -23.72 15.76 -16.34
CA LYS A 224 -23.56 16.12 -14.93
C LYS A 224 -24.31 15.14 -14.02
N ALA A 225 -23.63 14.64 -12.99
CA ALA A 225 -24.20 13.79 -11.96
C ALA A 225 -24.05 14.47 -10.58
N ASN A 226 -25.18 14.69 -9.88
CA ASN A 226 -25.21 15.45 -8.62
C ASN A 226 -24.55 14.73 -7.43
N ARG A 227 -24.34 13.40 -7.53
CA ARG A 227 -23.75 12.58 -6.46
C ARG A 227 -22.32 12.16 -6.76
N LEU A 228 -21.64 12.83 -7.71
CA LEU A 228 -20.31 12.46 -8.17
C LEU A 228 -19.31 13.56 -7.84
N ASP A 229 -18.27 13.22 -7.12
CA ASP A 229 -17.13 14.08 -6.83
C ASP A 229 -15.83 13.50 -7.37
N PHE A 230 -14.85 14.36 -7.64
CA PHE A 230 -13.54 14.00 -8.17
C PHE A 230 -12.46 14.62 -7.31
N LYS A 231 -11.56 13.79 -6.82
CA LYS A 231 -10.44 14.21 -5.96
C LYS A 231 -9.11 13.66 -6.45
N THR A 232 -8.06 14.37 -6.17
CA THR A 232 -6.71 13.81 -6.29
C THR A 232 -6.32 13.12 -5.00
N ILE A 233 -5.46 12.11 -5.08
CA ILE A 233 -4.92 11.42 -3.89
C ILE A 233 -4.21 12.38 -2.93
N GLY A 234 -3.71 13.52 -3.43
CA GLY A 234 -3.08 14.55 -2.62
C GLY A 234 -4.03 15.34 -1.70
N GLU A 235 -5.34 15.25 -1.92
CA GLU A 235 -6.36 15.91 -1.09
C GLU A 235 -6.67 15.14 0.19
N PHE A 236 -6.39 13.85 0.22
CA PHE A 236 -6.55 12.99 1.39
C PHE A 236 -5.34 13.14 2.32
N LYS A 237 -5.33 14.20 3.12
CA LYS A 237 -4.27 14.50 4.10
C LYS A 237 -4.84 14.41 5.50
N ILE A 238 -4.22 13.61 6.31
CA ILE A 238 -4.42 13.62 7.76
C ILE A 238 -3.63 14.82 8.27
N LYS A 239 -4.30 15.75 8.93
CA LYS A 239 -3.60 16.80 9.67
C LYS A 239 -2.95 16.12 10.87
N GLU A 240 -1.64 16.07 10.92
CA GLU A 240 -0.94 15.76 12.17
C GLU A 240 -1.40 16.82 13.18
N GLU A 241 -2.20 16.43 14.16
CA GLU A 241 -2.46 17.29 15.31
C GLU A 241 -1.09 17.57 15.93
N GLN A 242 -0.76 18.83 16.05
CA GLN A 242 0.45 19.27 16.76
C GLN A 242 0.27 18.83 18.21
N VAL A 243 0.89 17.69 18.56
CA VAL A 243 1.06 17.21 19.94
C VAL A 243 2.17 17.98 20.60
#